data_ed59dd47396972dca7027edecd0d22ad
#
_entry.id   ed59dd47396972dca7027edecd0d22ad
#
_cell.length_a   1.000
_cell.length_b   1.000
_cell.length_c   1.000
_cell.angle_alpha   90.00
_cell.angle_beta   90.00
_cell.angle_gamma   90.00
#
_symmetry.space_group_name_H-M   'P 1'
#
loop_
_entity.id
_entity.type
_entity.pdbx_description
1 polymer ?
#
loop_
_entity_poly.entity_id
_entity_poly.type
_entity_poly.pdbx_seq_one_letter_code
_entity_poly.pdbx_strand_id
1 'polypeptide(L)'
;MPTPPFERFYETHRDEIYRYLVRLLGRGGAEDAFQETFLRALRGYAGLRHAENLRAWAFTIATRVALDERRRERPAADLPELAARDRRPAYAELEHLAGELPRTERAAVVLRYGYDLAYADIASALGSTEDAARQAASSGVRRLRRKGIR
;
A
#
# COMPACT_ATOMS: atom_id res chain seq x y z
N MET A 1 -26.89 -3.51 -0.37
CA MET A 1 -26.60 -2.17 -0.68
C MET A 1 -25.99 -2.05 -2.04
N PRO A 2 -26.45 -1.17 -2.83
CA PRO A 2 -25.89 -1.08 -4.17
C PRO A 2 -24.51 -0.49 -4.13
N THR A 3 -23.71 -0.88 -5.10
CA THR A 3 -22.37 -0.36 -5.23
C THR A 3 -22.47 1.09 -5.70
N PRO A 4 -21.73 2.00 -5.11
CA PRO A 4 -21.78 3.38 -5.58
C PRO A 4 -21.18 3.51 -6.96
N PRO A 5 -21.43 4.60 -7.66
CA PRO A 5 -20.80 4.80 -8.96
C PRO A 5 -19.29 4.82 -8.83
N PHE A 6 -18.62 4.40 -9.88
CA PHE A 6 -17.15 4.32 -9.82
C PHE A 6 -16.52 5.66 -9.50
N GLU A 7 -17.08 6.75 -10.00
CA GLU A 7 -16.51 8.07 -9.71
C GLU A 7 -16.50 8.36 -8.22
N ARG A 8 -17.54 7.93 -7.50
CA ARG A 8 -17.58 8.16 -6.09
C ARG A 8 -16.56 7.29 -5.37
N PHE A 9 -16.43 6.04 -5.80
CA PHE A 9 -15.42 5.17 -5.24
C PHE A 9 -14.04 5.77 -5.46
N TYR A 10 -13.77 6.25 -6.65
CA TYR A 10 -12.48 6.84 -6.97
C TYR A 10 -12.20 8.05 -6.08
N GLU A 11 -13.16 8.95 -5.98
CA GLU A 11 -12.95 10.15 -5.18
C GLU A 11 -12.78 9.86 -3.71
N THR A 12 -13.45 8.85 -3.22
CA THR A 12 -13.36 8.52 -1.82
C THR A 12 -11.99 7.97 -1.46
N HIS A 13 -11.41 7.16 -2.33
CA HIS A 13 -10.21 6.43 -1.97
C HIS A 13 -8.91 6.90 -2.62
N ARG A 14 -9.00 7.79 -3.58
CA ARG A 14 -7.81 8.16 -4.36
C ARG A 14 -6.65 8.68 -3.53
N ASP A 15 -6.93 9.53 -2.57
CA ASP A 15 -5.84 10.15 -1.82
C ASP A 15 -5.13 9.15 -0.93
N GLU A 16 -5.89 8.30 -0.28
CA GLU A 16 -5.33 7.28 0.58
C GLU A 16 -4.50 6.31 -0.22
N ILE A 17 -5.00 5.88 -1.37
CA ILE A 17 -4.29 4.93 -2.21
C ILE A 17 -3.01 5.56 -2.76
N TYR A 18 -3.07 6.80 -3.18
CA TYR A 18 -1.87 7.45 -3.69
C TYR A 18 -0.80 7.53 -2.61
N ARG A 19 -1.17 7.93 -1.41
CA ARG A 19 -0.21 8.04 -0.33
C ARG A 19 0.39 6.68 0.03
N TYR A 20 -0.44 5.65 0.00
CA TYR A 20 0.04 4.31 0.26
C TYR A 20 1.08 3.91 -0.80
N LEU A 21 0.79 4.18 -2.07
CA LEU A 21 1.73 3.81 -3.12
C LEU A 21 3.03 4.59 -3.02
N VAL A 22 2.97 5.83 -2.58
CA VAL A 22 4.19 6.59 -2.36
C VAL A 22 5.02 5.93 -1.26
N ARG A 23 4.38 5.45 -0.22
CA ARG A 23 5.11 4.79 0.84
C ARG A 23 5.76 3.49 0.39
N LEU A 24 5.13 2.80 -0.55
CA LEU A 24 5.70 1.56 -1.02
C LEU A 24 6.73 1.76 -2.12
N LEU A 25 6.51 2.70 -3.00
CA LEU A 25 7.32 2.81 -4.19
C LEU A 25 8.09 4.12 -4.35
N GLY A 26 7.82 5.08 -3.52
CA GLY A 26 8.37 6.40 -3.73
C GLY A 26 7.56 7.15 -4.76
N ARG A 27 7.80 8.45 -4.89
CA ARG A 27 6.99 9.24 -5.80
C ARG A 27 7.18 8.85 -7.25
N GLY A 28 8.37 8.43 -7.59
CA GLY A 28 8.63 8.07 -8.97
C GLY A 28 7.81 6.91 -9.47
N GLY A 29 7.61 5.92 -8.63
CA GLY A 29 6.83 4.76 -9.05
C GLY A 29 5.37 4.88 -8.74
N ALA A 30 5.02 5.79 -7.86
CA ALA A 30 3.64 5.85 -7.39
C ALA A 30 2.65 6.30 -8.44
N GLU A 31 3.04 7.19 -9.31
CA GLU A 31 2.10 7.67 -10.30
C GLU A 31 1.65 6.61 -11.27
N ASP A 32 2.57 5.87 -11.82
CA ASP A 32 2.20 4.80 -12.72
C ASP A 32 1.41 3.72 -12.00
N ALA A 33 1.82 3.40 -10.78
CA ALA A 33 1.10 2.39 -10.01
C ALA A 33 -0.30 2.86 -9.66
N PHE A 34 -0.45 4.14 -9.38
CA PHE A 34 -1.75 4.70 -9.08
C PHE A 34 -2.68 4.58 -10.28
N GLN A 35 -2.20 4.93 -11.47
CA GLN A 35 -3.01 4.82 -12.65
C GLN A 35 -3.38 3.38 -12.93
N GLU A 36 -2.42 2.48 -12.81
CA GLU A 36 -2.70 1.08 -13.05
C GLU A 36 -3.70 0.53 -12.04
N THR A 37 -3.60 0.96 -10.78
CA THR A 37 -4.51 0.52 -9.75
C THR A 37 -5.94 0.88 -10.11
N PHE A 38 -6.18 2.12 -10.50
CA PHE A 38 -7.55 2.52 -10.78
C PHE A 38 -8.04 2.04 -12.15
N LEU A 39 -7.14 1.73 -13.08
CA LEU A 39 -7.56 1.07 -14.29
C LEU A 39 -8.02 -0.35 -14.00
N ARG A 40 -7.30 -1.07 -13.16
CA ARG A 40 -7.74 -2.40 -12.77
C ARG A 40 -9.04 -2.34 -11.99
N ALA A 41 -9.15 -1.33 -11.12
CA ALA A 41 -10.37 -1.18 -10.35
C ALA A 41 -11.56 -0.91 -11.27
N LEU A 42 -11.37 -0.07 -12.27
CA LEU A 42 -12.44 0.23 -13.19
C LEU A 42 -12.88 -1.03 -13.94
N ARG A 43 -11.94 -1.82 -14.39
CA ARG A 43 -12.28 -3.04 -15.10
C ARG A 43 -13.02 -4.03 -14.23
N GLY A 44 -12.69 -4.10 -12.97
CA GLY A 44 -13.33 -5.05 -12.07
C GLY A 44 -14.55 -4.55 -11.38
N TYR A 45 -14.80 -3.24 -11.47
CA TYR A 45 -15.87 -2.65 -10.69
C TYR A 45 -17.25 -3.17 -11.06
N ALA A 46 -17.48 -3.32 -12.34
CA ALA A 46 -18.79 -3.77 -12.79
C ALA A 46 -19.10 -5.19 -12.34
N GLY A 47 -18.08 -5.97 -12.08
CA GLY A 47 -18.31 -7.34 -11.67
C GLY A 47 -18.42 -7.55 -10.18
N LEU A 48 -18.33 -6.47 -9.39
CA LEU A 48 -18.43 -6.63 -7.96
C LEU A 48 -19.83 -6.97 -7.54
N ARG A 49 -19.94 -7.98 -6.69
CA ARG A 49 -21.23 -8.39 -6.22
C ARG A 49 -21.61 -7.71 -4.95
N HIS A 50 -20.63 -7.24 -4.18
CA HIS A 50 -20.90 -6.60 -2.91
C HIS A 50 -20.20 -5.29 -2.84
N ALA A 51 -20.80 -4.33 -2.20
CA ALA A 51 -20.15 -3.07 -1.96
C ALA A 51 -19.41 -3.05 -0.63
N GLU A 52 -19.35 -4.19 0.05
CA GLU A 52 -18.74 -4.22 1.34
C GLU A 52 -17.25 -4.06 1.25
N ASN A 53 -16.70 -3.26 2.09
CA ASN A 53 -15.27 -3.11 2.23
C ASN A 53 -14.56 -2.75 0.92
N LEU A 54 -15.11 -1.79 0.21
CA LEU A 54 -14.47 -1.31 -1.00
C LEU A 54 -13.09 -0.74 -0.72
N ARG A 55 -12.90 -0.22 0.47
CA ARG A 55 -11.59 0.31 0.85
C ARG A 55 -10.54 -0.79 0.85
N ALA A 56 -10.83 -1.93 1.46
CA ALA A 56 -9.88 -3.03 1.46
C ALA A 56 -9.66 -3.57 0.05
N TRP A 57 -10.69 -3.57 -0.76
CA TRP A 57 -10.56 -4.02 -2.14
C TRP A 57 -9.61 -3.12 -2.91
N ALA A 58 -9.72 -1.80 -2.69
CA ALA A 58 -8.82 -0.87 -3.34
C ALA A 58 -7.38 -1.08 -2.89
N PHE A 59 -7.17 -1.28 -1.59
CA PHE A 59 -5.82 -1.53 -1.09
C PHE A 59 -5.26 -2.85 -1.62
N THR A 60 -6.13 -3.84 -1.82
CA THR A 60 -5.68 -5.11 -2.38
C THR A 60 -5.14 -4.90 -3.79
N ILE A 61 -5.88 -4.16 -4.62
CA ILE A 61 -5.41 -3.92 -5.99
C ILE A 61 -4.11 -3.14 -5.96
N ALA A 62 -4.05 -2.10 -5.15
CA ALA A 62 -2.86 -1.26 -5.10
C ALA A 62 -1.64 -2.05 -4.65
N THR A 63 -1.82 -2.93 -3.66
CA THR A 63 -0.72 -3.73 -3.17
C THR A 63 -0.21 -4.67 -4.25
N ARG A 64 -1.12 -5.29 -4.98
CA ARG A 64 -0.71 -6.20 -6.03
C ARG A 64 0.00 -5.48 -7.16
N VAL A 65 -0.48 -4.29 -7.51
CA VAL A 65 0.19 -3.50 -8.52
C VAL A 65 1.60 -3.15 -8.05
N ALA A 66 1.73 -2.73 -6.80
CA ALA A 66 3.03 -2.33 -6.28
C ALA A 66 4.02 -3.50 -6.23
N LEU A 67 3.54 -4.67 -5.84
CA LEU A 67 4.42 -5.82 -5.79
C LEU A 67 4.80 -6.31 -7.19
N ASP A 68 3.90 -6.16 -8.15
CA ASP A 68 4.22 -6.49 -9.52
C ASP A 68 5.21 -5.50 -10.11
N GLU A 69 5.05 -4.23 -9.80
CA GLU A 69 5.98 -3.23 -10.28
C GLU A 69 7.38 -3.54 -9.86
N ARG A 70 7.54 -4.09 -8.67
CA ARG A 70 8.82 -4.42 -8.20
C ARG A 70 9.58 -5.35 -9.11
N ARG A 71 8.87 -6.28 -9.73
CA ARG A 71 9.53 -7.20 -10.57
C ARG A 71 10.11 -6.56 -11.79
N ARG A 72 9.55 -5.49 -12.27
CA ARG A 72 10.03 -4.87 -13.45
C ARG A 72 10.90 -3.71 -13.16
N GLU A 73 11.06 -3.32 -11.90
CA GLU A 73 11.73 -2.16 -11.62
C GLU A 73 13.17 -2.32 -11.62
N ARG A 74 13.93 -1.35 -11.98
CA ARG A 74 15.28 -1.36 -11.91
C ARG A 74 15.67 -0.82 -10.61
N PRO A 75 16.80 -0.97 -10.22
CA PRO A 75 17.28 -0.48 -8.97
C PRO A 75 17.08 0.98 -8.99
N ALA A 76 16.35 1.38 -8.18
CA ALA A 76 16.00 2.68 -8.20
C ALA A 76 16.91 3.42 -7.49
N ALA A 77 17.91 3.55 -7.88
CA ALA A 77 18.81 4.25 -7.22
C ALA A 77 18.39 5.59 -6.97
N ASP A 78 17.50 6.04 -7.52
CA ASP A 78 17.26 7.34 -7.45
C ASP A 78 16.12 7.70 -6.72
N LEU A 79 15.99 7.36 -5.59
CA LEU A 79 14.96 7.77 -4.89
C LEU A 79 15.01 9.12 -4.60
N PRO A 80 14.24 9.90 -4.89
CA PRO A 80 14.25 11.26 -4.75
C PRO A 80 14.12 11.66 -3.37
N GLU A 81 15.01 12.36 -2.93
CA GLU A 81 14.86 12.86 -1.69
C GLU A 81 13.85 13.92 -1.73
N LEU A 82 13.39 14.31 -2.85
CA LEU A 82 12.39 15.27 -2.89
C LEU A 82 11.21 14.87 -2.15
N ALA A 83 10.96 13.63 -2.11
CA ALA A 83 9.78 13.17 -1.43
C ALA A 83 9.81 13.49 0.00
N ALA A 84 10.92 13.73 0.55
CA ALA A 84 10.97 13.92 1.95
C ALA A 84 10.55 15.26 2.42
N ARG A 85 10.38 16.20 1.58
CA ARG A 85 10.08 17.46 2.01
C ARG A 85 8.74 17.74 2.47
N ASP A 86 7.77 17.11 2.00
CA ASP A 86 6.44 17.39 2.37
C ASP A 86 5.93 16.65 3.51
N ARG A 87 6.70 15.95 4.23
CA ARG A 87 6.15 15.14 5.25
C ARG A 87 6.17 15.76 6.58
N ARG A 88 5.20 15.47 7.39
CA ARG A 88 5.19 15.92 8.75
C ARG A 88 6.24 15.15 9.48
N PRO A 89 6.89 15.75 10.44
CA PRO A 89 8.02 15.11 11.08
C PRO A 89 7.73 13.73 11.65
N ALA A 90 6.56 13.56 12.20
CA ALA A 90 6.26 12.29 12.81
C ALA A 90 6.17 11.17 11.83
N TYR A 91 5.65 11.47 10.63
CA TYR A 91 5.53 10.44 9.66
C TYR A 91 6.79 10.29 8.83
N ALA A 92 7.58 11.33 8.74
CA ALA A 92 8.76 11.27 7.90
C ALA A 92 9.71 10.18 8.34
N GLU A 93 9.91 10.09 9.65
CA GLU A 93 10.83 9.10 10.14
C GLU A 93 10.32 7.70 9.91
N LEU A 94 9.05 7.49 10.17
CA LEU A 94 8.47 6.19 9.96
C LEU A 94 8.54 5.80 8.50
N GLU A 95 8.27 6.72 7.60
CA GLU A 95 8.30 6.41 6.20
C GLU A 95 9.71 6.08 5.73
N HIS A 96 10.69 6.83 6.25
CA HIS A 96 12.06 6.56 5.88
C HIS A 96 12.47 5.17 6.32
N LEU A 97 12.14 4.81 7.54
CA LEU A 97 12.55 3.52 8.03
C LEU A 97 11.77 2.38 7.40
N ALA A 98 10.50 2.62 7.10
CA ALA A 98 9.74 1.60 6.42
C ALA A 98 10.33 1.33 5.06
N GLY A 99 10.96 2.32 4.44
CA GLY A 99 11.56 2.12 3.15
C GLY A 99 12.72 1.17 3.16
N GLU A 100 13.26 0.84 4.34
CA GLU A 100 14.32 -0.10 4.41
C GLU A 100 13.85 -1.52 4.59
N LEU A 101 12.58 -1.77 4.66
CA LEU A 101 12.07 -3.12 4.83
C LEU A 101 11.88 -3.79 3.47
N PRO A 102 11.98 -5.11 3.44
CA PRO A 102 11.57 -5.81 2.24
C PRO A 102 10.15 -5.42 1.88
N ARG A 103 9.83 -5.43 0.61
CA ARG A 103 8.58 -4.83 0.15
C ARG A 103 7.34 -5.48 0.77
N THR A 104 7.35 -6.78 0.95
CA THR A 104 6.20 -7.46 1.55
C THR A 104 6.03 -7.05 3.01
N GLU A 105 7.11 -6.98 3.76
CA GLU A 105 7.02 -6.56 5.15
C GLU A 105 6.61 -5.10 5.24
N ARG A 106 7.11 -4.27 4.33
CA ARG A 106 6.75 -2.88 4.32
C ARG A 106 5.25 -2.73 4.08
N ALA A 107 4.70 -3.49 3.12
CA ALA A 107 3.29 -3.41 2.85
C ALA A 107 2.49 -3.84 4.07
N ALA A 108 2.88 -4.93 4.72
CA ALA A 108 2.14 -5.41 5.87
C ALA A 108 2.15 -4.40 7.01
N VAL A 109 3.30 -3.80 7.28
CA VAL A 109 3.41 -2.84 8.35
C VAL A 109 2.59 -1.58 8.05
N VAL A 110 2.71 -1.09 6.83
CA VAL A 110 2.00 0.14 6.48
C VAL A 110 0.49 -0.10 6.47
N LEU A 111 0.05 -1.23 5.94
CA LEU A 111 -1.38 -1.51 5.91
C LEU A 111 -1.94 -1.68 7.31
N ARG A 112 -1.20 -2.36 8.17
CA ARG A 112 -1.71 -2.60 9.51
C ARG A 112 -1.66 -1.36 10.39
N TYR A 113 -0.53 -0.70 10.41
CA TYR A 113 -0.37 0.40 11.34
C TYR A 113 -0.61 1.78 10.73
N GLY A 114 -0.51 1.89 9.43
CA GLY A 114 -0.78 3.16 8.77
C GLY A 114 -2.23 3.32 8.35
N TYR A 115 -2.89 2.23 7.99
CA TYR A 115 -4.24 2.29 7.48
C TYR A 115 -5.21 1.39 8.24
N ASP A 116 -4.71 0.73 9.25
CA ASP A 116 -5.56 -0.04 10.18
C ASP A 116 -6.38 -1.12 9.50
N LEU A 117 -5.81 -1.81 8.54
CA LEU A 117 -6.49 -2.91 7.91
C LEU A 117 -6.45 -4.15 8.79
N ALA A 118 -7.49 -4.95 8.69
CA ALA A 118 -7.51 -6.22 9.38
C ALA A 118 -6.52 -7.19 8.73
N TYR A 119 -5.99 -8.11 9.49
CA TYR A 119 -5.03 -9.06 8.92
C TYR A 119 -5.62 -9.90 7.80
N ALA A 120 -6.93 -10.18 7.87
CA ALA A 120 -7.56 -10.91 6.77
C ALA A 120 -7.46 -10.11 5.47
N ASP A 121 -7.63 -8.80 5.54
CA ASP A 121 -7.53 -7.97 4.36
C ASP A 121 -6.10 -7.84 3.88
N ILE A 122 -5.17 -7.77 4.81
CA ILE A 122 -3.76 -7.72 4.45
C ILE A 122 -3.36 -9.03 3.78
N ALA A 123 -3.84 -10.14 4.29
CA ALA A 123 -3.56 -11.44 3.68
C ALA A 123 -4.05 -11.47 2.24
N SER A 124 -5.24 -10.95 2.02
CA SER A 124 -5.79 -10.90 0.69
C SER A 124 -4.92 -10.05 -0.22
N ALA A 125 -4.49 -8.91 0.29
CA ALA A 125 -3.66 -8.02 -0.50
C ALA A 125 -2.32 -8.65 -0.85
N LEU A 126 -1.74 -9.41 0.08
CA LEU A 126 -0.45 -10.01 -0.15
C LEU A 126 -0.52 -11.36 -0.86
N GLY A 127 -1.73 -11.88 -1.05
CA GLY A 127 -1.89 -13.19 -1.64
C GLY A 127 -1.38 -14.28 -0.72
N SER A 128 -1.60 -14.14 0.58
CA SER A 128 -1.07 -15.06 1.55
C SER A 128 -2.13 -15.42 2.58
N THR A 129 -1.72 -16.09 3.64
CA THR A 129 -2.65 -16.44 4.71
C THR A 129 -2.64 -15.36 5.77
N GLU A 130 -3.63 -15.40 6.63
CA GLU A 130 -3.69 -14.44 7.71
C GLU A 130 -2.50 -14.57 8.64
N ASP A 131 -2.07 -15.81 8.91
CA ASP A 131 -0.90 -16.02 9.73
C ASP A 131 0.36 -15.43 9.08
N ALA A 132 0.50 -15.61 7.78
CA ALA A 132 1.66 -15.06 7.09
C ALA A 132 1.62 -13.54 7.12
N ALA A 133 0.44 -12.94 7.01
CA ALA A 133 0.32 -11.50 7.08
C ALA A 133 0.73 -11.00 8.46
N ARG A 134 0.30 -11.71 9.50
CA ARG A 134 0.64 -11.36 10.85
C ARG A 134 2.14 -11.44 11.07
N GLN A 135 2.74 -12.48 10.53
CA GLN A 135 4.16 -12.65 10.66
C GLN A 135 4.95 -11.60 9.89
N ALA A 136 4.47 -11.23 8.72
CA ALA A 136 5.15 -10.20 7.95
C ALA A 136 5.13 -8.87 8.72
N ALA A 137 3.99 -8.54 9.32
CA ALA A 137 3.91 -7.30 10.09
C ALA A 137 4.83 -7.37 11.32
N SER A 138 4.85 -8.51 11.99
CA SER A 138 5.70 -8.66 13.17
C SER A 138 7.18 -8.59 12.81
N SER A 139 7.57 -9.24 11.73
CA SER A 139 8.95 -9.17 11.28
C SER A 139 9.35 -7.77 10.93
N GLY A 140 8.45 -7.06 10.25
CA GLY A 140 8.73 -5.69 9.89
C GLY A 140 8.93 -4.81 11.09
N VAL A 141 8.09 -4.99 12.11
CA VAL A 141 8.22 -4.19 13.32
C VAL A 141 9.54 -4.53 14.02
N ARG A 142 9.91 -5.80 14.05
CA ARG A 142 11.16 -6.16 14.70
C ARG A 142 12.36 -5.54 13.99
N ARG A 143 12.33 -5.51 12.66
CA ARG A 143 13.42 -4.88 11.93
C ARG A 143 13.49 -3.40 12.19
N LEU A 144 12.33 -2.75 12.28
CA LEU A 144 12.32 -1.33 12.58
C LEU A 144 12.87 -1.06 13.97
N ARG A 145 12.54 -1.90 14.93
CA ARG A 145 13.07 -1.71 16.26
C ARG A 145 14.57 -1.88 16.30
N ARG A 146 15.08 -2.82 15.54
CA ARG A 146 16.52 -2.99 15.50
C ARG A 146 17.22 -1.80 14.91
N LYS A 147 16.51 -1.03 14.07
CA LYS A 147 17.09 0.15 13.50
C LYS A 147 16.87 1.38 14.35
N GLY A 148 16.33 1.22 15.53
CA GLY A 148 16.23 2.32 16.43
C GLY A 148 14.92 3.03 16.54
N ILE A 149 13.89 2.47 15.98
CA ILE A 149 12.61 3.07 16.10
C ILE A 149 11.90 2.56 17.28
N ARG A 150 11.29 3.39 18.05
CA ARG A 150 10.56 2.94 19.21
C ARG A 150 9.10 3.02 19.06
#